data_5afbcafcce52cd42a1e171672f220c05
#
_entry.id   5afbcafcce52cd42a1e171672f220c05
#
_cell.length_a   1.000
_cell.length_b   1.000
_cell.length_c   1.000
_cell.angle_alpha   90.00
_cell.angle_beta   90.00
_cell.angle_gamma   90.00
#
_symmetry.space_group_name_H-M   'P 1'
#
loop_
_entity.id
_entity.type
_entity.pdbx_description
1 polymer ?
#
loop_
_entity_poly.entity_id
_entity_poly.type
_entity_poly.pdbx_seq_one_letter_code
_entity_poly.pdbx_strand_id
1 'polypeptide(L)'
;MKKNIFYSFIVAILLSSCQGMDLMPADKMSDGDYWLTENDFKIYANGLYPSLMKFNGDDNLAQYDQKADLSTSYFGFNSVSNGRWLPSESDGVWDDCYAYLRKIHILLEHVDALHTTDPKILRYKGEALFFRAYQYFKLLNRFGDVPLVTHSLDIDSPELFMERTPRKEVEDAILQDLYDASLLLPKKSEMAVAVTVRITRGAAVAFRA
;
A
#
# COMPACT_ATOMS: atom_id res chain seq x y z
N MET A 1 -67.51 12.75 1.39
CA MET A 1 -66.62 12.16 0.32
C MET A 1 -65.45 13.04 -0.06
N LYS A 2 -65.56 14.34 -0.29
CA LYS A 2 -64.43 15.21 -0.70
C LYS A 2 -63.27 15.31 0.33
N LYS A 3 -63.58 15.31 1.63
CA LYS A 3 -62.51 15.35 2.68
C LYS A 3 -61.63 14.11 2.71
N ASN A 4 -62.20 12.93 2.49
CA ASN A 4 -61.41 11.67 2.54
C ASN A 4 -60.46 11.54 1.33
N ILE A 5 -60.84 12.06 0.17
CA ILE A 5 -60.01 12.10 -1.03
C ILE A 5 -58.81 13.04 -0.81
N PHE A 6 -59.00 14.16 -0.12
CA PHE A 6 -57.96 15.11 0.20
C PHE A 6 -56.88 14.54 1.16
N TYR A 7 -57.34 13.80 2.19
CA TYR A 7 -56.42 13.10 3.10
C TYR A 7 -55.66 11.97 2.41
N SER A 8 -56.32 11.23 1.50
CA SER A 8 -55.67 10.17 0.72
C SER A 8 -54.56 10.72 -0.21
N PHE A 9 -54.77 11.91 -0.78
CA PHE A 9 -53.79 12.57 -1.63
C PHE A 9 -52.55 13.09 -0.85
N ILE A 10 -52.78 13.60 0.38
CA ILE A 10 -51.68 14.03 1.27
C ILE A 10 -50.82 12.83 1.72
N VAL A 11 -51.45 11.70 2.05
CA VAL A 11 -50.72 10.47 2.43
C VAL A 11 -49.90 9.92 1.25
N ALA A 12 -50.43 9.99 0.02
CA ALA A 12 -49.72 9.55 -1.17
C ALA A 12 -48.48 10.42 -1.46
N ILE A 13 -48.53 11.72 -1.21
CA ILE A 13 -47.38 12.64 -1.37
C ILE A 13 -46.31 12.39 -0.30
N LEU A 14 -46.70 12.04 0.92
CA LEU A 14 -45.76 11.74 2.00
C LEU A 14 -45.02 10.40 1.79
N LEU A 15 -45.60 9.46 1.04
CA LEU A 15 -44.96 8.16 0.73
C LEU A 15 -43.97 8.22 -0.46
N SER A 16 -44.01 9.27 -1.27
CA SER A 16 -43.06 9.46 -2.39
C SER A 16 -41.77 10.18 -2.01
N SER A 17 -41.55 10.54 -0.73
CA SER A 17 -40.41 11.30 -0.25
C SER A 17 -39.13 10.46 0.02
N CYS A 18 -39.17 9.14 -0.21
CA CYS A 18 -37.99 8.28 -0.10
C CYS A 18 -37.41 7.98 -1.48
N GLN A 19 -36.94 8.98 -2.21
CA GLN A 19 -36.00 8.75 -3.31
C GLN A 19 -34.58 8.96 -2.79
N GLY A 20 -33.84 7.85 -2.70
CA GLY A 20 -32.39 7.73 -2.76
C GLY A 20 -31.58 8.78 -1.98
N MET A 21 -31.36 8.57 -0.69
CA MET A 21 -30.25 9.25 0.01
C MET A 21 -28.93 8.55 -0.25
N ASP A 22 -28.64 8.16 -1.46
CA ASP A 22 -27.26 7.89 -1.89
C ASP A 22 -26.55 9.21 -2.22
N LEU A 23 -26.56 10.10 -1.23
CA LEU A 23 -25.70 11.28 -1.27
C LEU A 23 -24.28 10.79 -0.95
N MET A 24 -23.51 10.50 -1.99
CA MET A 24 -22.07 10.47 -1.86
C MET A 24 -21.63 11.80 -1.23
N PRO A 25 -20.89 11.79 -0.11
CA PRO A 25 -20.37 13.02 0.47
C PRO A 25 -19.61 13.79 -0.62
N ALA A 26 -20.01 15.02 -0.89
CA ALA A 26 -19.39 15.86 -1.93
C ALA A 26 -17.93 16.24 -1.63
N ASP A 27 -17.45 15.93 -0.43
CA ASP A 27 -16.09 16.12 0.06
C ASP A 27 -15.21 14.85 -0.05
N LYS A 28 -15.78 13.70 -0.48
CA LYS A 28 -15.04 12.48 -0.77
C LYS A 28 -15.09 12.21 -2.26
N MET A 29 -13.93 12.23 -2.90
CA MET A 29 -13.81 11.75 -4.28
C MET A 29 -14.26 10.29 -4.32
N SER A 30 -15.23 9.98 -5.17
CA SER A 30 -15.63 8.59 -5.40
C SER A 30 -14.50 7.87 -6.15
N ASP A 31 -14.38 6.57 -5.94
CA ASP A 31 -13.36 5.75 -6.59
C ASP A 31 -13.46 5.86 -8.14
N GLY A 32 -14.68 6.02 -8.67
CA GLY A 32 -14.94 6.22 -10.10
C GLY A 32 -14.44 7.55 -10.67
N ASP A 33 -14.21 8.56 -9.84
CA ASP A 33 -13.80 9.91 -10.27
C ASP A 33 -12.31 10.19 -10.02
N TYR A 34 -11.62 9.30 -9.28
CA TYR A 34 -10.24 9.55 -8.86
C TYR A 34 -9.18 9.15 -9.90
N TRP A 35 -9.37 8.06 -10.64
CA TRP A 35 -8.35 7.43 -11.50
C TRP A 35 -8.43 7.88 -12.97
N LEU A 36 -8.62 9.19 -13.23
CA LEU A 36 -8.88 9.72 -14.56
C LEU A 36 -7.62 10.23 -15.27
N THR A 37 -6.63 10.72 -14.53
CA THR A 37 -5.45 11.38 -15.10
C THR A 37 -4.13 10.78 -14.59
N GLU A 38 -3.04 10.96 -15.36
CA GLU A 38 -1.68 10.59 -14.91
C GLU A 38 -1.35 11.20 -13.53
N ASN A 39 -1.84 12.41 -13.26
CA ASN A 39 -1.57 13.08 -11.99
C ASN A 39 -2.21 12.37 -10.79
N ASP A 40 -3.34 11.70 -10.96
CA ASP A 40 -4.01 10.95 -9.89
C ASP A 40 -3.17 9.74 -9.49
N PHE A 41 -2.66 8.98 -10.47
CA PHE A 41 -1.72 7.89 -10.22
C PHE A 41 -0.44 8.37 -9.56
N LYS A 42 0.09 9.53 -9.97
CA LYS A 42 1.26 10.16 -9.37
C LYS A 42 1.04 10.52 -7.91
N ILE A 43 -0.08 11.19 -7.61
CA ILE A 43 -0.42 11.60 -6.23
C ILE A 43 -0.57 10.36 -5.35
N TYR A 44 -1.27 9.34 -5.83
CA TYR A 44 -1.44 8.10 -5.09
C TYR A 44 -0.10 7.38 -4.84
N ALA A 45 0.73 7.25 -5.87
CA ALA A 45 2.06 6.66 -5.76
C ALA A 45 2.97 7.44 -4.79
N ASN A 46 2.84 8.78 -4.71
CA ASN A 46 3.55 9.58 -3.72
C ASN A 46 3.24 9.15 -2.28
N GLY A 47 2.00 8.70 -2.03
CA GLY A 47 1.57 8.18 -0.73
C GLY A 47 2.28 6.89 -0.29
N LEU A 48 3.01 6.22 -1.18
CA LEU A 48 3.79 5.02 -0.86
C LEU A 48 5.20 5.34 -0.32
N TYR A 49 5.77 6.48 -0.68
CA TYR A 49 7.13 6.86 -0.31
C TYR A 49 7.39 7.01 1.21
N PRO A 50 6.42 7.47 2.03
CA PRO A 50 6.59 7.50 3.48
C PRO A 50 6.86 6.13 4.13
N SER A 51 6.60 5.02 3.43
CA SER A 51 6.90 3.66 3.89
C SER A 51 8.38 3.29 3.86
N LEU A 52 9.19 4.05 3.11
CA LEU A 52 10.65 3.85 3.07
C LEU A 52 11.27 4.20 4.42
N MET A 53 12.36 3.52 4.72
CA MET A 53 13.16 3.80 5.91
C MET A 53 13.57 5.27 5.93
N LYS A 54 13.34 5.92 7.05
CA LYS A 54 13.75 7.31 7.27
C LYS A 54 15.16 7.33 7.84
N PHE A 55 15.97 8.29 7.40
CA PHE A 55 17.32 8.50 7.96
C PHE A 55 17.25 8.98 9.42
N ASN A 56 16.24 9.77 9.76
CA ASN A 56 15.97 10.27 11.09
C ASN A 56 14.60 9.76 11.57
N GLY A 57 14.52 9.23 12.79
CA GLY A 57 13.28 8.73 13.40
C GLY A 57 13.49 7.41 14.14
N ASP A 58 12.42 6.84 14.64
CA ASP A 58 12.45 5.62 15.45
C ASP A 58 12.92 4.36 14.69
N ASP A 59 12.85 4.37 13.35
CA ASP A 59 13.38 3.32 12.45
C ASP A 59 14.65 3.78 11.72
N ASN A 60 15.55 4.49 12.39
CA ASN A 60 16.80 4.95 11.78
C ASN A 60 17.87 3.85 11.74
N LEU A 61 18.90 4.04 10.89
CA LEU A 61 20.03 3.11 10.75
C LEU A 61 20.71 2.81 12.10
N ALA A 62 20.81 3.79 13.00
CA ALA A 62 21.42 3.61 14.32
C ALA A 62 20.68 2.59 15.19
N GLN A 63 19.36 2.43 15.03
CA GLN A 63 18.62 1.40 15.74
C GLN A 63 18.90 -0.01 15.23
N TYR A 64 19.20 -0.15 13.92
CA TYR A 64 19.64 -1.45 13.37
C TYR A 64 21.01 -1.83 13.92
N ASP A 65 21.93 -0.89 14.06
CA ASP A 65 23.23 -1.12 14.68
C ASP A 65 23.09 -1.55 16.16
N GLN A 66 22.12 -0.98 16.89
CA GLN A 66 21.81 -1.40 18.26
C GLN A 66 21.21 -2.82 18.33
N LYS A 67 20.42 -3.24 17.35
CA LYS A 67 19.87 -4.60 17.27
C LYS A 67 20.93 -5.63 16.89
N ALA A 68 21.96 -5.20 16.18
CA ALA A 68 23.08 -6.02 15.72
C ALA A 68 24.27 -6.03 16.73
N ASP A 69 24.11 -5.45 17.90
CA ASP A 69 25.16 -5.30 18.94
C ASP A 69 26.40 -4.50 18.48
N LEU A 70 26.24 -3.67 17.45
CA LEU A 70 27.31 -2.81 16.91
C LEU A 70 27.34 -1.44 17.60
N SER A 71 26.27 -1.05 18.29
CA SER A 71 26.19 0.19 19.05
C SER A 71 25.29 0.04 20.30
N THR A 72 25.46 0.92 21.28
CA THR A 72 24.61 0.98 22.47
C THR A 72 23.92 2.33 22.56
N SER A 73 22.70 2.35 23.11
CA SER A 73 21.98 3.59 23.41
C SER A 73 22.37 4.12 24.79
N TYR A 74 22.46 5.44 24.93
CA TYR A 74 22.60 6.09 26.24
C TYR A 74 21.41 5.76 27.18
N PHE A 75 20.23 5.50 26.62
CA PHE A 75 19.00 5.20 27.37
C PHE A 75 18.80 3.71 27.70
N GLY A 76 19.78 2.87 27.44
CA GLY A 76 19.76 1.44 27.79
C GLY A 76 19.85 0.50 26.60
N PHE A 77 19.84 -0.80 26.88
CA PHE A 77 19.99 -1.84 25.87
C PHE A 77 18.69 -2.07 25.11
N ASN A 78 18.81 -2.32 23.81
CA ASN A 78 17.70 -2.78 22.99
C ASN A 78 17.26 -4.19 23.44
N SER A 79 15.96 -4.46 23.51
CA SER A 79 15.42 -5.75 23.94
C SER A 79 15.86 -6.91 23.04
N VAL A 80 16.16 -6.66 21.77
CA VAL A 80 16.67 -7.67 20.84
C VAL A 80 18.12 -8.02 21.18
N SER A 81 19.00 -7.01 21.32
CA SER A 81 20.42 -7.24 21.62
C SER A 81 20.68 -7.84 22.99
N ASN A 82 19.82 -7.62 23.98
CA ASN A 82 19.96 -8.21 25.32
C ASN A 82 19.20 -9.55 25.50
N GLY A 83 18.61 -10.10 24.42
CA GLY A 83 17.89 -11.36 24.44
C GLY A 83 16.56 -11.36 25.22
N ARG A 84 16.00 -10.18 25.52
CA ARG A 84 14.73 -10.03 26.26
C ARG A 84 13.55 -9.75 25.35
N TRP A 85 13.73 -9.82 24.04
CA TRP A 85 12.63 -9.64 23.11
C TRP A 85 11.65 -10.83 23.19
N LEU A 86 10.39 -10.52 23.44
CA LEU A 86 9.31 -11.49 23.45
C LEU A 86 8.35 -11.17 22.29
N PRO A 87 7.78 -12.19 21.61
CA PRO A 87 6.73 -11.97 20.65
C PRO A 87 5.57 -11.21 21.29
N SER A 88 5.10 -10.17 20.61
CA SER A 88 3.92 -9.38 21.01
C SER A 88 2.69 -9.90 20.27
N GLU A 89 1.50 -9.72 20.87
CA GLU A 89 0.21 -9.99 20.22
C GLU A 89 -0.05 -9.06 19.03
N SER A 90 0.59 -7.87 19.03
CA SER A 90 0.53 -6.90 17.94
C SER A 90 1.93 -6.37 17.64
N ASP A 91 2.21 -6.11 16.38
CA ASP A 91 3.46 -5.51 15.92
C ASP A 91 3.18 -4.43 14.87
N GLY A 92 3.54 -3.18 15.18
CA GLY A 92 3.29 -2.04 14.29
C GLY A 92 3.92 -2.19 12.90
N VAL A 93 5.03 -2.94 12.77
CA VAL A 93 5.63 -3.21 11.45
C VAL A 93 4.73 -4.13 10.63
N TRP A 94 4.08 -5.10 11.25
CA TRP A 94 3.10 -5.97 10.60
C TRP A 94 1.92 -5.15 10.08
N ASP A 95 1.30 -4.38 10.95
CA ASP A 95 0.12 -3.59 10.63
C ASP A 95 0.42 -2.55 9.54
N ASP A 96 1.53 -1.83 9.66
CA ASP A 96 1.96 -0.85 8.67
C ASP A 96 2.25 -1.48 7.30
N CYS A 97 2.96 -2.61 7.26
CA CYS A 97 3.27 -3.26 6.00
C CYS A 97 1.99 -3.72 5.27
N TYR A 98 1.04 -4.36 5.96
CA TYR A 98 -0.21 -4.78 5.32
C TYR A 98 -1.11 -3.60 4.94
N ALA A 99 -1.10 -2.51 5.71
CA ALA A 99 -1.79 -1.27 5.32
C ALA A 99 -1.20 -0.66 4.03
N TYR A 100 0.13 -0.68 3.86
CA TYR A 100 0.76 -0.26 2.61
C TYR A 100 0.52 -1.24 1.47
N LEU A 101 0.56 -2.56 1.72
CA LEU A 101 0.24 -3.57 0.72
C LEU A 101 -1.17 -3.39 0.15
N ARG A 102 -2.18 -3.10 0.99
CA ARG A 102 -3.51 -2.77 0.51
C ARG A 102 -3.51 -1.57 -0.44
N LYS A 103 -2.83 -0.48 -0.09
CA LYS A 103 -2.71 0.71 -0.97
C LYS A 103 -2.02 0.37 -2.29
N ILE A 104 -0.98 -0.45 -2.24
CA ILE A 104 -0.23 -0.89 -3.41
C ILE A 104 -1.11 -1.71 -4.34
N HIS A 105 -1.88 -2.66 -3.80
CA HIS A 105 -2.80 -3.49 -4.60
C HIS A 105 -3.87 -2.66 -5.29
N ILE A 106 -4.47 -1.70 -4.57
CA ILE A 106 -5.45 -0.77 -5.17
C ILE A 106 -4.83 -0.03 -6.38
N LEU A 107 -3.60 0.49 -6.26
CA LEU A 107 -2.92 1.15 -7.37
C LEU A 107 -2.67 0.19 -8.55
N LEU A 108 -2.21 -1.03 -8.27
CA LEU A 108 -1.94 -2.03 -9.31
C LEU A 108 -3.20 -2.42 -10.05
N GLU A 109 -4.29 -2.67 -9.34
CA GLU A 109 -5.60 -3.03 -9.90
C GLU A 109 -6.14 -1.94 -10.82
N HIS A 110 -6.07 -0.67 -10.41
CA HIS A 110 -6.51 0.44 -11.25
C HIS A 110 -5.64 0.65 -12.49
N VAL A 111 -4.31 0.49 -12.37
CA VAL A 111 -3.45 0.54 -13.57
C VAL A 111 -3.74 -0.61 -14.52
N ASP A 112 -3.96 -1.82 -14.01
CA ASP A 112 -4.24 -3.00 -14.82
C ASP A 112 -5.61 -2.92 -15.50
N ALA A 113 -6.63 -2.37 -14.81
CA ALA A 113 -7.96 -2.14 -15.37
C ALA A 113 -7.96 -1.14 -16.56
N LEU A 114 -7.01 -0.22 -16.62
CA LEU A 114 -6.87 0.71 -17.73
C LEU A 114 -6.35 0.06 -19.03
N HIS A 115 -5.74 -1.11 -18.95
CA HIS A 115 -5.06 -1.76 -20.09
C HIS A 115 -4.16 -0.80 -20.90
N THR A 116 -3.52 0.16 -20.21
CA THR A 116 -2.77 1.25 -20.81
C THR A 116 -1.36 0.83 -21.22
N THR A 117 -0.86 1.44 -22.28
CA THR A 117 0.55 1.37 -22.69
C THR A 117 1.29 2.68 -22.44
N ASP A 118 0.66 3.66 -21.79
CA ASP A 118 1.30 4.94 -21.48
C ASP A 118 2.47 4.73 -20.48
N PRO A 119 3.72 5.02 -20.91
CA PRO A 119 4.89 4.82 -20.07
C PRO A 119 4.88 5.66 -18.78
N LYS A 120 4.13 6.77 -18.76
CA LYS A 120 3.98 7.60 -17.56
C LYS A 120 3.17 6.88 -16.49
N ILE A 121 2.07 6.23 -16.86
CA ILE A 121 1.22 5.46 -15.94
C ILE A 121 1.93 4.16 -15.56
N LEU A 122 2.52 3.45 -16.53
CA LEU A 122 3.26 2.21 -16.30
C LEU A 122 4.45 2.40 -15.35
N ARG A 123 5.04 3.59 -15.30
CA ARG A 123 6.04 3.94 -14.30
C ARG A 123 5.50 3.81 -12.88
N TYR A 124 4.28 4.29 -12.60
CA TYR A 124 3.69 4.17 -11.25
C TYR A 124 3.34 2.73 -10.90
N LYS A 125 3.01 1.89 -11.89
CA LYS A 125 2.97 0.44 -11.71
C LYS A 125 4.33 -0.13 -11.28
N GLY A 126 5.40 0.28 -11.93
CA GLY A 126 6.76 -0.11 -11.57
C GLY A 126 7.15 0.34 -10.15
N GLU A 127 6.76 1.55 -9.73
CA GLU A 127 6.96 2.01 -8.36
C GLU A 127 6.14 1.18 -7.36
N ALA A 128 4.89 0.87 -7.67
CA ALA A 128 4.03 0.04 -6.83
C ALA A 128 4.61 -1.37 -6.62
N LEU A 129 5.09 -2.02 -7.68
CA LEU A 129 5.77 -3.32 -7.60
C LEU A 129 7.04 -3.25 -6.73
N PHE A 130 7.85 -2.21 -6.90
CA PHE A 130 9.00 -1.99 -6.03
C PHE A 130 8.60 -1.87 -4.56
N PHE A 131 7.57 -1.09 -4.26
CA PHE A 131 7.08 -0.93 -2.90
C PHE A 131 6.45 -2.21 -2.35
N ARG A 132 5.78 -3.03 -3.17
CA ARG A 132 5.26 -4.34 -2.76
C ARG A 132 6.40 -5.26 -2.31
N ALA A 133 7.43 -5.37 -3.13
CA ALA A 133 8.63 -6.11 -2.80
C ALA A 133 9.30 -5.61 -1.50
N TYR A 134 9.36 -4.28 -1.32
CA TYR A 134 9.94 -3.69 -0.13
C TYR A 134 9.13 -4.00 1.15
N GLN A 135 7.80 -3.96 1.10
CA GLN A 135 6.97 -4.32 2.26
C GLN A 135 7.12 -5.81 2.60
N TYR A 136 7.08 -6.70 1.60
CA TYR A 136 7.29 -8.13 1.84
C TYR A 136 8.70 -8.45 2.33
N PHE A 137 9.72 -7.74 1.86
CA PHE A 137 11.08 -7.88 2.40
C PHE A 137 11.15 -7.51 3.89
N LYS A 138 10.50 -6.41 4.31
CA LYS A 138 10.40 -6.05 5.73
C LYS A 138 9.71 -7.13 6.56
N LEU A 139 8.58 -7.65 6.06
CA LEU A 139 7.83 -8.72 6.71
C LEU A 139 8.66 -10.00 6.82
N LEU A 140 9.29 -10.42 5.72
CA LEU A 140 10.11 -11.62 5.65
C LEU A 140 11.30 -11.58 6.62
N ASN A 141 11.98 -10.43 6.70
CA ASN A 141 13.13 -10.25 7.60
C ASN A 141 12.73 -10.31 9.08
N ARG A 142 11.53 -9.84 9.42
CA ARG A 142 11.10 -9.74 10.81
C ARG A 142 10.35 -10.96 11.30
N PHE A 143 9.52 -11.57 10.44
CA PHE A 143 8.55 -12.60 10.84
C PHE A 143 8.77 -13.96 10.16
N GLY A 144 9.67 -14.06 9.16
CA GLY A 144 9.84 -15.27 8.38
C GLY A 144 8.66 -15.52 7.44
N ASP A 145 7.97 -16.64 7.58
CA ASP A 145 6.79 -16.96 6.80
C ASP A 145 5.66 -15.97 7.08
N VAL A 146 5.03 -15.44 6.03
CA VAL A 146 3.96 -14.42 6.14
C VAL A 146 2.89 -14.65 5.07
N PRO A 147 1.63 -14.26 5.30
CA PRO A 147 0.59 -14.34 4.28
C PRO A 147 0.96 -13.54 3.02
N LEU A 148 1.02 -14.20 1.86
CA LEU A 148 1.30 -13.57 0.58
C LEU A 148 -0.02 -13.18 -0.09
N VAL A 149 -0.43 -11.92 0.10
CA VAL A 149 -1.61 -11.33 -0.53
C VAL A 149 -1.20 -10.72 -1.87
N THR A 150 -1.95 -10.98 -2.94
CA THR A 150 -1.63 -10.53 -4.31
C THR A 150 -2.63 -9.53 -4.88
N HIS A 151 -3.71 -9.24 -4.16
CA HIS A 151 -4.78 -8.29 -4.55
C HIS A 151 -5.30 -7.55 -3.32
N SER A 152 -6.14 -6.53 -3.54
CA SER A 152 -6.77 -5.81 -2.43
C SER A 152 -7.82 -6.69 -1.74
N LEU A 153 -7.81 -6.72 -0.39
CA LEU A 153 -8.77 -7.48 0.39
C LEU A 153 -9.86 -6.56 0.93
N ASP A 154 -11.10 -7.05 0.87
CA ASP A 154 -12.25 -6.46 1.54
C ASP A 154 -12.48 -7.09 2.91
N ILE A 155 -13.39 -6.49 3.69
CA ILE A 155 -13.68 -6.94 5.06
C ILE A 155 -14.19 -8.39 5.14
N ASP A 156 -14.81 -8.85 4.07
CA ASP A 156 -15.40 -10.20 3.96
C ASP A 156 -14.49 -11.17 3.19
N SER A 157 -13.28 -10.76 2.81
CA SER A 157 -12.35 -11.60 2.05
C SER A 157 -11.88 -12.78 2.90
N PRO A 158 -12.05 -14.04 2.44
CA PRO A 158 -11.65 -15.23 3.20
C PRO A 158 -10.12 -15.28 3.42
N GLU A 159 -9.34 -14.66 2.56
CA GLU A 159 -7.89 -14.55 2.62
C GLU A 159 -7.39 -13.77 3.85
N LEU A 160 -8.27 -13.03 4.55
CA LEU A 160 -7.92 -12.41 5.84
C LEU A 160 -7.49 -13.43 6.90
N PHE A 161 -7.90 -14.69 6.74
CA PHE A 161 -7.59 -15.80 7.63
C PHE A 161 -6.67 -16.85 6.99
N MET A 162 -5.99 -16.50 5.88
CA MET A 162 -5.09 -17.42 5.19
C MET A 162 -3.88 -17.78 6.07
N GLU A 163 -3.36 -18.97 5.87
CA GLU A 163 -2.13 -19.41 6.50
C GLU A 163 -0.91 -18.62 6.01
N ARG A 164 0.18 -18.69 6.75
CA ARG A 164 1.45 -18.10 6.34
C ARG A 164 2.00 -18.83 5.13
N THR A 165 2.39 -18.10 4.12
CA THR A 165 3.07 -18.61 2.94
C THR A 165 4.54 -18.89 3.28
N PRO A 166 5.11 -20.01 2.83
CA PRO A 166 6.51 -20.34 3.08
C PRO A 166 7.46 -19.24 2.61
N ARG A 167 8.50 -18.99 3.38
CA ARG A 167 9.51 -17.95 3.12
C ARG A 167 10.01 -17.95 1.68
N LYS A 168 10.26 -19.12 1.10
CA LYS A 168 10.79 -19.24 -0.26
C LYS A 168 9.84 -18.68 -1.31
N GLU A 169 8.54 -18.91 -1.16
CA GLU A 169 7.54 -18.42 -2.10
C GLU A 169 7.39 -16.89 -2.00
N VAL A 170 7.48 -16.34 -0.79
CA VAL A 170 7.48 -14.88 -0.58
C VAL A 170 8.74 -14.24 -1.18
N GLU A 171 9.90 -14.88 -1.02
CA GLU A 171 11.16 -14.46 -1.63
C GLU A 171 11.07 -14.45 -3.17
N ASP A 172 10.53 -15.49 -3.76
CA ASP A 172 10.36 -15.58 -5.21
C ASP A 172 9.41 -14.47 -5.73
N ALA A 173 8.35 -14.18 -4.99
CA ALA A 173 7.45 -13.07 -5.31
C ALA A 173 8.15 -11.70 -5.23
N ILE A 174 8.98 -11.46 -4.20
CA ILE A 174 9.79 -10.25 -4.08
C ILE A 174 10.72 -10.08 -5.28
N LEU A 175 11.45 -11.13 -5.65
CA LEU A 175 12.39 -11.12 -6.76
C LEU A 175 11.68 -10.89 -8.12
N GLN A 176 10.50 -11.47 -8.29
CA GLN A 176 9.68 -11.26 -9.49
C GLN A 176 9.18 -9.82 -9.58
N ASP A 177 8.65 -9.27 -8.48
CA ASP A 177 8.19 -7.88 -8.42
C ASP A 177 9.31 -6.89 -8.76
N LEU A 178 10.51 -7.10 -8.22
CA LEU A 178 11.67 -6.25 -8.52
C LEU A 178 12.14 -6.37 -9.97
N TYR A 179 12.04 -7.56 -10.56
CA TYR A 179 12.30 -7.75 -11.97
C TYR A 179 11.30 -6.97 -12.83
N ASP A 180 10.01 -7.16 -12.60
CA ASP A 180 8.96 -6.48 -13.35
C ASP A 180 9.01 -4.96 -13.15
N ALA A 181 9.26 -4.50 -11.92
CA ALA A 181 9.52 -3.10 -11.64
C ALA A 181 10.69 -2.54 -12.47
N SER A 182 11.78 -3.30 -12.61
CA SER A 182 12.96 -2.89 -13.38
C SER A 182 12.68 -2.68 -14.87
N LEU A 183 11.66 -3.36 -15.42
CA LEU A 183 11.26 -3.21 -16.81
C LEU A 183 10.43 -1.93 -17.06
N LEU A 184 9.67 -1.50 -16.03
CA LEU A 184 8.75 -0.37 -16.11
C LEU A 184 9.36 0.95 -15.63
N LEU A 185 10.35 0.88 -14.75
CA LEU A 185 10.98 2.06 -14.16
C LEU A 185 12.01 2.69 -15.10
N PRO A 186 12.08 4.04 -15.16
CA PRO A 186 13.06 4.74 -15.97
C PRO A 186 14.47 4.63 -15.38
N LYS A 187 15.48 4.80 -16.23
CA LYS A 187 16.83 5.05 -15.77
C LYS A 187 16.94 6.46 -15.20
N LYS A 188 17.87 6.67 -14.27
CA LYS A 188 18.11 8.00 -13.69
C LYS A 188 18.45 9.06 -14.75
N SER A 189 19.17 8.68 -15.81
CA SER A 189 19.52 9.57 -16.93
C SER A 189 18.33 10.00 -17.80
N GLU A 190 17.22 9.28 -17.73
CA GLU A 190 15.99 9.53 -18.49
C GLU A 190 15.01 10.41 -17.70
N MET A 191 15.33 10.72 -16.44
CA MET A 191 14.45 11.47 -15.54
C MET A 191 14.77 12.96 -15.57
N ALA A 192 13.71 13.80 -15.64
CA ALA A 192 13.87 15.23 -15.43
C ALA A 192 14.36 15.54 -14.00
N VAL A 193 15.14 16.61 -13.82
CA VAL A 193 15.75 17.00 -12.54
C VAL A 193 14.71 17.07 -11.41
N ALA A 194 13.51 17.58 -11.70
CA ALA A 194 12.43 17.73 -10.73
C ALA A 194 11.87 16.40 -10.16
N VAL A 195 12.20 15.25 -10.77
CA VAL A 195 11.69 13.93 -10.37
C VAL A 195 12.79 12.92 -10.06
N THR A 196 14.04 13.36 -9.95
CA THR A 196 15.21 12.49 -9.70
C THR A 196 15.22 11.82 -8.34
N VAL A 197 14.33 12.19 -7.43
CA VAL A 197 14.19 11.60 -6.08
C VAL A 197 13.26 10.38 -6.05
N ARG A 198 12.65 10.02 -7.18
CA ARG A 198 11.76 8.85 -7.27
C ARG A 198 12.55 7.56 -7.50
N ILE A 199 11.89 6.42 -7.23
CA ILE A 199 12.45 5.10 -7.48
C ILE A 199 12.83 4.96 -8.96
N THR A 200 14.01 4.42 -9.22
CA THR A 200 14.57 4.23 -10.55
C THR A 200 14.79 2.74 -10.84
N ARG A 201 14.97 2.40 -12.13
CA ARG A 201 15.39 1.07 -12.55
C ARG A 201 16.61 0.57 -11.78
N GLY A 202 17.61 1.45 -11.57
CA GLY A 202 18.82 1.11 -10.81
C GLY A 202 18.54 0.70 -9.37
N ALA A 203 17.56 1.35 -8.72
CA ALA A 203 17.16 0.99 -7.37
C ALA A 203 16.51 -0.42 -7.32
N ALA A 204 15.64 -0.74 -8.29
CA ALA A 204 15.01 -2.06 -8.35
C ALA A 204 16.04 -3.19 -8.63
N VAL A 205 16.98 -2.95 -9.56
CA VAL A 205 18.04 -3.93 -9.88
C VAL A 205 18.97 -4.13 -8.70
N ALA A 206 19.39 -3.06 -8.01
CA ALA A 206 20.26 -3.14 -6.85
C ALA A 206 19.59 -3.83 -5.65
N PHE A 207 18.29 -3.62 -5.48
CA PHE A 207 17.55 -4.27 -4.40
C PHE A 207 17.30 -5.77 -4.67
N ARG A 208 17.21 -6.15 -5.95
CA ARG A 208 17.04 -7.54 -6.37
C ARG A 208 18.33 -8.37 -6.23
N ALA A 209 19.51 -7.77 -6.29
CA ALA A 209 20.81 -8.44 -6.20
C ALA A 209 21.14 -8.92 -4.78
#